data_6e0da445a179521741d6e6fba0f82725
#
_entry.id   6e0da445a179521741d6e6fba0f82725
#
_cell.length_a   1.000
_cell.length_b   1.000
_cell.length_c   1.000
_cell.angle_alpha   90.00
_cell.angle_beta   90.00
_cell.angle_gamma   90.00
#
_symmetry.space_group_name_H-M   'P 1'
#
loop_
_entity.id
_entity.type
_entity.pdbx_description
1 polymer ?
#
loop_
_entity_poly.entity_id
_entity_poly.type
_entity_poly.pdbx_seq_one_letter_code
_entity_poly.pdbx_strand_id
1 'polypeptide(L)'
;AVSPVQELHLQSNIAAGRAIRFSDGDSRGTYPMGLTCCLADQYSDIRFPDTLYAQKLDGDSCWRWIGIYWNWYWTHRYLDDVQNKKAEEPKPLEQSGMCILQDAQWCILRGAKQTAVIAKGGNNGESHNHNDVGSFQYLADGEAFLDDLGAGEYTKDYFSEKRYEIFCNRGESHNIPIIGDVDQKAGKEYCADRFELTKDRNILISFAKAYGIEAQKVYREIWLDENTGKLTVCDYIQCRPGVEVHENLVTRLPVSVENDSVVIRGEKHCAILHAEGRKGEFKIKTVEHLNHQGILENINVIRWDVCCDEPQNSKIGIADSKICLHITE
;
A
#
# COMPACT_ATOMS: atom_id res chain seq x y z
N ALA A 1 23.74 -4.91 -15.57
CA ALA A 1 23.12 -4.58 -14.27
C ALA A 1 22.17 -3.42 -14.54
N VAL A 2 20.92 -3.54 -14.13
CA VAL A 2 19.90 -2.48 -14.19
C VAL A 2 20.33 -1.33 -13.29
N SER A 3 20.14 -0.08 -13.71
CA SER A 3 20.48 1.05 -12.84
C SER A 3 19.43 1.18 -11.70
N PRO A 4 19.80 1.69 -10.52
CA PRO A 4 18.84 1.90 -9.43
C PRO A 4 17.63 2.76 -9.83
N VAL A 5 17.82 3.71 -10.77
CA VAL A 5 16.74 4.57 -11.27
C VAL A 5 15.76 3.79 -12.16
N GLN A 6 16.26 2.91 -13.04
CA GLN A 6 15.44 2.02 -13.86
C GLN A 6 14.62 1.11 -12.96
N GLU A 7 15.28 0.50 -11.98
CA GLU A 7 14.65 -0.40 -11.05
C GLU A 7 13.53 0.30 -10.30
N LEU A 8 13.77 1.48 -9.73
CA LEU A 8 12.74 2.26 -9.04
C LEU A 8 11.56 2.60 -9.95
N HIS A 9 11.82 3.05 -11.18
CA HIS A 9 10.76 3.43 -12.13
C HIS A 9 9.91 2.23 -12.55
N LEU A 10 10.55 1.12 -12.92
CA LEU A 10 9.85 -0.11 -13.31
C LEU A 10 8.95 -0.64 -12.19
N GLN A 11 9.44 -0.54 -10.99
CA GLN A 11 8.86 -1.18 -9.81
C GLN A 11 7.77 -0.34 -9.16
N SER A 12 7.86 0.98 -9.28
CA SER A 12 6.87 1.88 -8.72
C SER A 12 5.57 2.00 -9.53
N ASN A 13 5.55 1.53 -10.78
CA ASN A 13 4.30 1.33 -11.53
C ASN A 13 3.62 0.03 -11.10
N ILE A 14 2.40 0.12 -10.57
CA ILE A 14 1.67 -1.04 -10.06
C ILE A 14 0.85 -1.69 -11.17
N ALA A 15 -0.20 -1.01 -11.61
CA ALA A 15 -1.11 -1.40 -12.67
C ALA A 15 -1.88 -0.18 -13.15
N ALA A 16 -2.33 -0.19 -14.40
CA ALA A 16 -3.18 0.86 -14.98
C ALA A 16 -2.64 2.30 -14.77
N GLY A 17 -1.31 2.48 -14.83
CA GLY A 17 -0.65 3.78 -14.65
C GLY A 17 -0.61 4.29 -13.20
N ARG A 18 -0.93 3.46 -12.23
CA ARG A 18 -0.84 3.83 -10.81
C ARG A 18 0.56 3.61 -10.26
N ALA A 19 1.06 4.59 -9.53
CA ALA A 19 2.30 4.51 -8.77
C ALA A 19 2.07 3.93 -7.37
N ILE A 20 3.13 3.40 -6.76
CA ILE A 20 3.14 3.06 -5.33
C ILE A 20 2.80 4.32 -4.52
N ARG A 21 1.99 4.12 -3.49
CA ARG A 21 1.54 5.18 -2.58
C ARG A 21 1.66 4.70 -1.16
N PHE A 22 2.52 5.36 -0.42
CA PHE A 22 2.61 5.26 1.03
C PHE A 22 2.84 6.66 1.57
N SER A 23 2.56 6.87 2.85
CA SER A 23 2.77 8.12 3.55
C SER A 23 2.02 9.29 2.89
N ASP A 24 2.62 10.47 2.73
CA ASP A 24 1.99 11.62 2.05
C ASP A 24 1.85 11.46 0.52
N GLY A 25 1.98 10.24 -0.02
CA GLY A 25 1.76 9.98 -1.44
C GLY A 25 0.34 10.34 -1.88
N ASP A 26 0.20 10.95 -3.07
CA ASP A 26 -1.13 11.26 -3.60
C ASP A 26 -1.86 9.97 -3.99
N SER A 27 -3.07 9.79 -3.45
CA SER A 27 -3.93 8.63 -3.75
C SER A 27 -4.35 8.56 -5.23
N ARG A 28 -4.20 9.63 -5.97
CA ARG A 28 -4.48 9.76 -7.41
C ARG A 28 -3.22 9.98 -8.23
N GLY A 29 -2.05 9.87 -7.60
CA GLY A 29 -0.77 10.07 -8.25
C GLY A 29 -0.56 9.08 -9.40
N THR A 30 -0.19 9.60 -10.56
CA THR A 30 0.22 8.85 -11.73
C THR A 30 1.61 9.30 -12.13
N TYR A 31 2.34 8.42 -12.81
CA TYR A 31 3.65 8.82 -13.34
C TYR A 31 3.51 9.81 -14.47
N PRO A 32 4.27 10.90 -14.47
CA PRO A 32 4.36 11.78 -15.64
C PRO A 32 4.88 10.99 -16.86
N MET A 33 4.13 10.98 -17.95
CA MET A 33 4.49 10.26 -19.17
C MET A 33 5.86 10.69 -19.68
N GLY A 34 6.18 11.98 -19.62
CA GLY A 34 7.47 12.50 -20.05
C GLY A 34 8.65 11.95 -19.25
N LEU A 35 8.48 11.64 -17.95
CA LEU A 35 9.51 10.96 -17.17
C LEU A 35 9.77 9.57 -17.73
N THR A 36 8.71 8.79 -18.01
CA THR A 36 8.81 7.46 -18.60
C THR A 36 9.49 7.52 -19.98
N CYS A 37 9.09 8.47 -20.84
CA CYS A 37 9.69 8.67 -22.15
C CYS A 37 11.18 9.09 -22.07
N CYS A 38 11.53 9.96 -21.13
CA CYS A 38 12.92 10.37 -20.89
C CYS A 38 13.78 9.18 -20.45
N LEU A 39 13.25 8.34 -19.57
CA LEU A 39 13.96 7.15 -19.11
C LEU A 39 14.07 6.10 -20.24
N ALA A 40 13.03 5.92 -21.05
CA ALA A 40 13.05 5.01 -22.18
C ALA A 40 14.03 5.43 -23.29
N ASP A 41 14.30 6.75 -23.45
CA ASP A 41 15.35 7.26 -24.34
C ASP A 41 16.76 6.86 -23.87
N GLN A 42 16.94 6.67 -22.58
CA GLN A 42 18.24 6.33 -21.97
C GLN A 42 18.40 4.83 -21.69
N TYR A 43 17.34 4.10 -21.50
CA TYR A 43 17.33 2.74 -21.01
C TYR A 43 16.32 1.86 -21.76
N SER A 44 16.79 0.78 -22.36
CA SER A 44 16.00 -0.09 -23.25
C SER A 44 14.99 -0.99 -22.53
N ASP A 45 15.10 -1.13 -21.22
CA ASP A 45 14.26 -2.02 -20.39
C ASP A 45 13.14 -1.30 -19.64
N ILE A 46 12.98 0.02 -19.86
CA ILE A 46 11.85 0.77 -19.32
C ILE A 46 10.53 0.25 -19.89
N ARG A 47 9.55 0.05 -19.01
CA ARG A 47 8.20 -0.36 -19.35
C ARG A 47 7.24 0.80 -19.25
N PHE A 48 6.20 0.76 -20.07
CA PHE A 48 5.14 1.75 -20.07
C PHE A 48 3.90 1.17 -19.40
N PRO A 49 3.14 1.98 -18.64
CA PRO A 49 1.84 1.57 -18.12
C PRO A 49 0.89 1.25 -19.28
N ASP A 50 -0.09 0.36 -19.05
CA ASP A 50 -1.05 -0.07 -20.07
C ASP A 50 -1.90 1.09 -20.63
N THR A 51 -2.06 2.15 -19.86
CA THR A 51 -2.78 3.35 -20.25
C THR A 51 -1.87 4.56 -20.31
N LEU A 52 -1.87 5.25 -21.45
CA LEU A 52 -1.29 6.57 -21.55
C LEU A 52 -2.21 7.55 -20.82
N TYR A 53 -1.74 8.16 -19.75
CA TYR A 53 -2.49 9.19 -19.06
C TYR A 53 -2.14 10.57 -19.60
N ALA A 54 -3.17 11.31 -20.00
CA ALA A 54 -3.03 12.69 -20.37
C ALA A 54 -2.68 13.52 -19.13
N GLN A 55 -1.63 14.33 -19.25
CA GLN A 55 -1.34 15.32 -18.21
C GLN A 55 -2.42 16.38 -18.20
N LYS A 56 -3.04 16.61 -17.04
CA LYS A 56 -3.94 17.76 -16.88
C LYS A 56 -3.10 19.02 -16.72
N LEU A 57 -3.40 20.01 -17.57
CA LEU A 57 -2.84 21.36 -17.50
C LEU A 57 -3.78 22.23 -16.68
N ASP A 58 -3.99 21.91 -15.44
CA ASP A 58 -4.81 22.72 -14.53
C ASP A 58 -3.93 23.57 -13.64
N GLY A 59 -4.45 24.71 -13.25
CA GLY A 59 -3.93 25.90 -12.59
C GLY A 59 -2.82 25.79 -11.55
N ASP A 60 -1.72 25.20 -11.92
CA ASP A 60 -0.58 24.99 -11.05
C ASP A 60 0.28 26.25 -10.89
N SER A 61 1.05 26.32 -9.81
CA SER A 61 1.97 27.42 -9.56
C SER A 61 3.06 27.51 -10.63
N CYS A 62 3.54 28.72 -10.91
CA CYS A 62 4.43 29.00 -12.04
C CYS A 62 5.72 28.14 -12.09
N TRP A 63 6.25 27.72 -10.95
CA TRP A 63 7.43 26.86 -10.94
C TRP A 63 7.15 25.44 -11.45
N ARG A 64 5.90 25.00 -11.45
CA ARG A 64 5.48 23.69 -11.99
C ARG A 64 5.35 23.71 -13.51
N TRP A 65 5.20 24.89 -14.13
CA TRP A 65 5.17 25.02 -15.58
C TRP A 65 6.40 24.43 -16.27
N ILE A 66 7.56 24.52 -15.64
CA ILE A 66 8.78 23.91 -16.15
C ILE A 66 8.63 22.39 -16.22
N GLY A 67 8.06 21.78 -15.18
CA GLY A 67 7.79 20.34 -15.14
C GLY A 67 6.76 19.91 -16.20
N ILE A 68 5.71 20.70 -16.41
CA ILE A 68 4.68 20.49 -17.44
C ILE A 68 5.32 20.55 -18.84
N TYR A 69 6.11 21.59 -19.11
CA TYR A 69 6.80 21.76 -20.39
C TYR A 69 7.78 20.61 -20.64
N TRP A 70 8.58 20.24 -19.62
CA TRP A 70 9.53 19.15 -19.68
C TRP A 70 8.83 17.81 -19.97
N ASN A 71 7.70 17.53 -19.30
CA ASN A 71 6.89 16.35 -19.54
C ASN A 71 6.31 16.32 -20.97
N TRP A 72 5.77 17.45 -21.45
CA TRP A 72 5.30 17.60 -22.82
C TRP A 72 6.42 17.38 -23.85
N TYR A 73 7.58 18.00 -23.64
CA TYR A 73 8.73 17.90 -24.54
C TYR A 73 9.20 16.44 -24.70
N TRP A 74 9.43 15.74 -23.60
CA TRP A 74 9.89 14.36 -23.65
C TRP A 74 8.86 13.39 -24.20
N THR A 75 7.57 13.57 -23.89
CA THR A 75 6.48 12.76 -24.44
C THR A 75 6.43 12.88 -25.96
N HIS A 76 6.43 14.10 -26.50
CA HIS A 76 6.35 14.34 -27.93
C HIS A 76 7.61 13.84 -28.65
N ARG A 77 8.79 14.16 -28.14
CA ARG A 77 10.04 13.69 -28.69
C ARG A 77 10.08 12.16 -28.82
N TYR A 78 9.73 11.44 -27.76
CA TYR A 78 9.75 9.99 -27.77
C TYR A 78 8.74 9.43 -28.80
N LEU A 79 7.52 9.95 -28.81
CA LEU A 79 6.48 9.52 -29.78
C LEU A 79 6.89 9.81 -31.23
N ASP A 80 7.51 10.96 -31.49
CA ASP A 80 8.05 11.27 -32.80
C ASP A 80 9.16 10.31 -33.21
N ASP A 81 10.06 9.95 -32.30
CA ASP A 81 11.12 8.99 -32.56
C ASP A 81 10.59 7.57 -32.80
N VAL A 82 9.54 7.15 -32.09
CA VAL A 82 8.84 5.88 -32.35
C VAL A 82 8.18 5.90 -33.74
N GLN A 83 7.43 6.95 -34.10
CA GLN A 83 6.81 7.10 -35.41
C GLN A 83 7.82 7.06 -36.55
N ASN A 84 8.98 7.68 -36.35
CA ASN A 84 10.07 7.69 -37.33
C ASN A 84 10.96 6.45 -37.28
N LYS A 85 10.59 5.41 -36.51
CA LYS A 85 11.37 4.17 -36.28
C LYS A 85 12.78 4.41 -35.77
N LYS A 86 13.01 5.49 -35.06
CA LYS A 86 14.27 5.80 -34.38
C LYS A 86 14.34 5.25 -32.97
N ALA A 87 13.18 4.96 -32.35
CA ALA A 87 13.04 4.31 -31.07
C ALA A 87 12.13 3.08 -31.20
N GLU A 88 12.28 2.11 -30.29
CA GLU A 88 11.38 0.96 -30.20
C GLU A 88 10.01 1.40 -29.69
N GLU A 89 8.96 0.64 -30.07
CA GLU A 89 7.63 0.84 -29.51
C GLU A 89 7.65 0.59 -27.99
N PRO A 90 6.78 1.31 -27.23
CA PRO A 90 6.68 1.12 -25.80
C PRO A 90 6.37 -0.34 -25.44
N LYS A 91 7.16 -0.90 -24.52
CA LYS A 91 6.89 -2.25 -24.00
C LYS A 91 5.90 -2.15 -22.85
N PRO A 92 4.80 -2.91 -22.86
CA PRO A 92 3.84 -2.87 -21.75
C PRO A 92 4.45 -3.40 -20.46
N LEU A 93 3.86 -2.97 -19.34
CA LEU A 93 4.23 -3.48 -18.03
C LEU A 93 3.92 -4.98 -17.94
N GLU A 94 4.82 -5.76 -17.35
CA GLU A 94 4.56 -7.18 -17.14
C GLU A 94 3.38 -7.37 -16.18
N GLN A 95 2.41 -8.19 -16.56
CA GLN A 95 1.20 -8.45 -15.77
C GLN A 95 1.47 -9.35 -14.55
N SER A 96 2.52 -10.15 -14.59
CA SER A 96 2.96 -10.99 -13.48
C SER A 96 4.39 -10.65 -13.09
N GLY A 97 4.72 -10.86 -11.83
CA GLY A 97 6.08 -10.63 -11.37
C GLY A 97 6.16 -10.27 -9.90
N MET A 98 7.37 -10.21 -9.41
CA MET A 98 7.67 -9.77 -8.04
C MET A 98 8.88 -8.85 -8.05
N CYS A 99 8.89 -7.92 -7.11
CA CYS A 99 9.93 -6.96 -6.97
C CYS A 99 10.10 -6.49 -5.53
N ILE A 100 11.33 -6.29 -5.12
CA ILE A 100 11.68 -5.74 -3.81
C ILE A 100 12.65 -4.56 -3.97
N LEU A 101 12.31 -3.44 -3.34
CA LEU A 101 13.19 -2.30 -3.10
C LEU A 101 13.76 -2.45 -1.69
N GLN A 102 14.91 -3.11 -1.59
CA GLN A 102 15.46 -3.55 -0.29
C GLN A 102 15.74 -2.40 0.67
N ASP A 103 16.30 -1.31 0.18
CA ASP A 103 16.67 -0.16 1.03
C ASP A 103 15.44 0.62 1.51
N ALA A 104 14.39 0.71 0.68
CA ALA A 104 13.11 1.31 1.04
C ALA A 104 12.22 0.34 1.82
N GLN A 105 12.55 -0.94 1.83
CA GLN A 105 11.71 -2.03 2.33
C GLN A 105 10.29 -1.97 1.74
N TRP A 106 10.21 -1.86 0.42
CA TRP A 106 8.96 -1.96 -0.34
C TRP A 106 8.99 -3.19 -1.23
N CYS A 107 7.86 -3.85 -1.33
CA CYS A 107 7.71 -5.04 -2.17
C CYS A 107 6.42 -4.97 -2.97
N ILE A 108 6.47 -5.41 -4.23
CA ILE A 108 5.31 -5.58 -5.10
C ILE A 108 5.25 -7.03 -5.56
N LEU A 109 4.08 -7.63 -5.40
CA LEU A 109 3.70 -8.89 -6.06
C LEU A 109 2.57 -8.61 -7.03
N ARG A 110 2.64 -9.16 -8.24
CA ARG A 110 1.58 -9.08 -9.26
C ARG A 110 1.06 -10.48 -9.58
N GLY A 111 -0.23 -10.59 -9.82
CA GLY A 111 -0.91 -11.85 -10.11
C GLY A 111 -1.99 -11.71 -11.17
N ALA A 112 -2.72 -12.80 -11.41
CA ALA A 112 -3.83 -12.87 -12.34
C ALA A 112 -4.89 -11.79 -12.06
N LYS A 113 -5.77 -11.53 -13.02
CA LYS A 113 -6.84 -10.51 -12.95
C LYS A 113 -6.29 -9.10 -12.64
N GLN A 114 -5.07 -8.80 -13.11
CA GLN A 114 -4.37 -7.55 -12.81
C GLN A 114 -4.32 -7.23 -11.31
N THR A 115 -4.23 -8.27 -10.47
CA THR A 115 -4.08 -8.08 -9.02
C THR A 115 -2.64 -7.69 -8.69
N ALA A 116 -2.51 -6.88 -7.66
CA ALA A 116 -1.22 -6.55 -7.08
C ALA A 116 -1.35 -6.36 -5.57
N VAL A 117 -0.33 -6.79 -4.84
CA VAL A 117 -0.13 -6.41 -3.45
C VAL A 117 1.16 -5.62 -3.33
N ILE A 118 1.11 -4.54 -2.59
CA ILE A 118 2.27 -3.71 -2.27
C ILE A 118 2.39 -3.69 -0.76
N ALA A 119 3.56 -4.02 -0.24
CA ALA A 119 3.83 -4.00 1.20
C ALA A 119 5.03 -3.12 1.52
N LYS A 120 5.01 -2.54 2.70
CA LYS A 120 6.07 -1.68 3.22
C LYS A 120 6.56 -2.16 4.60
N GLY A 121 7.86 -2.06 4.80
CA GLY A 121 8.53 -2.08 6.11
C GLY A 121 8.94 -0.68 6.51
N GLY A 122 10.24 -0.39 6.50
CA GLY A 122 10.79 0.95 6.78
C GLY A 122 10.71 1.34 8.25
N ASN A 123 10.55 2.62 8.51
CA ASN A 123 10.47 3.16 9.86
C ASN A 123 9.52 4.37 9.95
N ASN A 124 9.03 4.66 11.16
CA ASN A 124 8.12 5.78 11.41
C ASN A 124 8.84 7.13 11.61
N GLY A 125 10.04 7.29 11.13
CA GLY A 125 10.82 8.54 11.16
C GLY A 125 11.30 9.00 9.79
N GLU A 126 10.73 8.48 8.72
CA GLU A 126 10.99 8.91 7.35
C GLU A 126 10.39 10.29 7.08
N SER A 127 10.87 10.98 6.04
CA SER A 127 10.27 12.25 5.63
C SER A 127 8.85 12.01 5.11
N HIS A 128 7.90 12.84 5.53
CA HIS A 128 6.49 12.72 5.15
C HIS A 128 5.82 11.40 5.57
N ASN A 129 6.34 10.71 6.59
CA ASN A 129 5.85 9.41 6.98
C ASN A 129 4.48 9.44 7.68
N HIS A 130 3.83 8.29 7.66
CA HIS A 130 2.74 7.90 8.55
C HIS A 130 3.21 6.82 9.52
N ASN A 131 2.44 6.52 10.56
CA ASN A 131 2.75 5.44 11.49
C ASN A 131 2.17 4.12 10.95
N ASP A 132 2.83 3.55 9.93
CA ASP A 132 2.28 2.53 9.03
C ASP A 132 3.24 1.38 8.71
N VAL A 133 4.27 1.15 9.54
CA VAL A 133 5.22 0.04 9.37
C VAL A 133 4.48 -1.30 9.33
N GLY A 134 4.72 -2.09 8.29
CA GLY A 134 4.06 -3.37 8.05
C GLY A 134 2.75 -3.26 7.24
N SER A 135 2.37 -2.06 6.80
CA SER A 135 1.18 -1.86 5.99
C SER A 135 1.32 -2.43 4.59
N PHE A 136 0.18 -2.67 3.95
CA PHE A 136 0.10 -3.16 2.59
C PHE A 136 -1.14 -2.61 1.88
N GLN A 137 -1.15 -2.68 0.57
CA GLN A 137 -2.29 -2.37 -0.29
C GLN A 137 -2.59 -3.58 -1.16
N TYR A 138 -3.86 -3.76 -1.54
CA TYR A 138 -4.29 -4.76 -2.48
C TYR A 138 -5.16 -4.14 -3.57
N LEU A 139 -4.74 -4.33 -4.81
CA LEU A 139 -5.39 -3.78 -5.99
C LEU A 139 -5.83 -4.90 -6.93
N ALA A 140 -6.90 -4.63 -7.68
CA ALA A 140 -7.31 -5.45 -8.80
C ALA A 140 -7.84 -4.55 -9.92
N ASP A 141 -7.42 -4.81 -11.16
CA ASP A 141 -7.82 -4.05 -12.37
C ASP A 141 -7.77 -2.52 -12.19
N GLY A 142 -6.72 -2.05 -11.50
CA GLY A 142 -6.48 -0.62 -11.23
C GLY A 142 -7.30 -0.02 -10.08
N GLU A 143 -8.13 -0.79 -9.39
CA GLU A 143 -8.91 -0.35 -8.24
C GLU A 143 -8.32 -0.89 -6.93
N ALA A 144 -8.24 -0.04 -5.90
CA ALA A 144 -7.70 -0.42 -4.61
C ALA A 144 -8.81 -0.96 -3.69
N PHE A 145 -8.79 -2.27 -3.44
CA PHE A 145 -9.71 -2.94 -2.52
C PHE A 145 -9.27 -2.78 -1.05
N LEU A 146 -7.96 -2.84 -0.80
CA LEU A 146 -7.36 -2.38 0.46
C LEU A 146 -6.37 -1.28 0.10
N ASP A 147 -6.54 -0.10 0.68
CA ASP A 147 -5.89 1.11 0.22
C ASP A 147 -4.97 1.72 1.29
N ASP A 148 -4.17 2.68 0.87
CA ASP A 148 -3.52 3.68 1.70
C ASP A 148 -4.16 5.03 1.40
N LEU A 149 -4.44 5.82 2.41
CA LEU A 149 -5.17 7.09 2.23
C LEU A 149 -4.31 8.16 1.59
N GLY A 150 -2.99 8.07 1.72
CA GLY A 150 -2.09 9.13 1.34
C GLY A 150 -2.24 10.36 2.24
N ALA A 151 -1.77 11.51 1.78
CA ALA A 151 -1.85 12.75 2.54
C ALA A 151 -3.28 13.21 2.79
N GLY A 152 -3.54 13.70 3.99
CA GLY A 152 -4.71 14.52 4.30
C GLY A 152 -4.52 15.98 3.91
N GLU A 153 -5.48 16.83 4.28
CA GLU A 153 -5.38 18.26 4.07
C GLU A 153 -4.17 18.85 4.82
N TYR A 154 -3.32 19.59 4.13
CA TYR A 154 -2.15 20.23 4.70
C TYR A 154 -2.54 21.46 5.54
N THR A 155 -2.89 21.20 6.79
CA THR A 155 -3.16 22.23 7.79
C THR A 155 -1.88 22.59 8.57
N LYS A 156 -1.96 23.60 9.45
CA LYS A 156 -0.87 23.91 10.38
C LYS A 156 -0.53 22.72 11.28
N ASP A 157 -1.53 21.98 11.73
CA ASP A 157 -1.36 20.83 12.62
C ASP A 157 -0.67 19.66 11.92
N TYR A 158 -0.85 19.53 10.59
CA TYR A 158 -0.18 18.52 9.78
C TYR A 158 1.35 18.60 9.82
N PHE A 159 1.90 19.81 10.06
CA PHE A 159 3.34 20.07 10.15
C PHE A 159 3.78 20.40 11.59
N SER A 160 3.03 19.95 12.59
CA SER A 160 3.31 20.16 14.01
C SER A 160 3.45 18.82 14.74
N GLU A 161 3.66 18.88 16.07
CA GLU A 161 3.63 17.71 16.95
C GLU A 161 2.28 16.97 16.93
N LYS A 162 1.21 17.66 16.50
CA LYS A 162 -0.14 17.07 16.35
C LYS A 162 -0.33 16.26 15.06
N ARG A 163 0.70 16.14 14.23
CA ARG A 163 0.62 15.39 12.97
C ARG A 163 -0.01 14.01 13.15
N TYR A 164 0.37 13.29 14.18
CA TYR A 164 -0.11 11.94 14.46
C TYR A 164 -1.43 11.87 15.25
N GLU A 165 -2.11 13.00 15.45
CA GLU A 165 -3.51 13.06 15.86
C GLU A 165 -4.45 13.05 14.64
N ILE A 166 -3.92 13.34 13.44
CA ILE A 166 -4.67 13.37 12.19
C ILE A 166 -4.88 11.94 11.70
N PHE A 167 -6.11 11.59 11.34
CA PHE A 167 -6.53 10.23 11.03
C PHE A 167 -5.62 9.53 10.01
N CYS A 168 -5.34 10.15 8.85
CA CYS A 168 -4.53 9.52 7.81
C CYS A 168 -3.07 9.22 8.21
N ASN A 169 -2.56 9.84 9.27
CA ASN A 169 -1.18 9.65 9.74
C ASN A 169 -1.06 8.59 10.84
N ARG A 170 -2.20 8.06 11.32
CA ARG A 170 -2.28 7.12 12.44
C ARG A 170 -2.40 5.68 11.96
N GLY A 171 -1.97 4.72 12.77
CA GLY A 171 -2.11 3.29 12.50
C GLY A 171 -3.53 2.84 12.18
N GLU A 172 -4.56 3.47 12.78
CA GLU A 172 -5.97 3.17 12.51
C GLU A 172 -6.39 3.37 11.04
N SER A 173 -5.67 4.19 10.28
CA SER A 173 -5.94 4.46 8.87
C SER A 173 -5.14 3.60 7.90
N HIS A 174 -4.44 2.59 8.39
CA HIS A 174 -3.58 1.71 7.60
C HIS A 174 -3.92 0.23 7.81
N ASN A 175 -3.47 -0.62 6.88
CA ASN A 175 -3.67 -2.07 6.92
C ASN A 175 -2.60 -2.72 7.83
N ILE A 176 -2.70 -2.47 9.13
CA ILE A 176 -1.81 -3.00 10.16
C ILE A 176 -2.61 -3.49 11.38
N PRO A 177 -2.11 -4.45 12.16
CA PRO A 177 -2.78 -4.83 13.39
C PRO A 177 -2.78 -3.67 14.42
N ILE A 178 -3.86 -3.52 15.15
CA ILE A 178 -3.97 -2.63 16.30
C ILE A 178 -3.77 -3.47 17.55
N ILE A 179 -2.79 -3.09 18.39
CA ILE A 179 -2.40 -3.85 19.59
C ILE A 179 -2.70 -2.98 20.81
N GLY A 180 -3.77 -3.33 21.52
CA GLY A 180 -4.33 -2.48 22.57
C GLY A 180 -4.90 -1.18 21.99
N ASP A 181 -4.95 -0.13 22.81
CA ASP A 181 -5.39 1.20 22.39
C ASP A 181 -4.22 2.08 21.89
N VAL A 182 -3.12 1.48 21.48
CA VAL A 182 -1.88 2.20 21.16
C VAL A 182 -1.59 2.14 19.66
N ASP A 183 -1.51 3.31 19.05
CA ASP A 183 -0.95 3.45 17.72
C ASP A 183 0.55 3.12 17.68
N GLN A 184 1.07 2.79 16.53
CA GLN A 184 2.50 2.80 16.29
C GLN A 184 3.07 4.19 16.60
N LYS A 185 4.29 4.24 17.12
CA LYS A 185 4.93 5.50 17.52
C LYS A 185 5.75 6.10 16.38
N ALA A 186 5.86 7.43 16.40
CA ALA A 186 6.73 8.16 15.47
C ALA A 186 8.20 8.10 15.93
N GLY A 187 9.12 7.95 14.99
CA GLY A 187 10.55 7.93 15.20
C GLY A 187 11.27 6.81 14.44
N LYS A 188 12.54 6.99 14.15
CA LYS A 188 13.33 6.02 13.38
C LYS A 188 13.55 4.69 14.11
N GLU A 189 13.50 4.69 15.42
CA GLU A 189 13.60 3.52 16.27
C GLU A 189 12.37 2.60 16.14
N TYR A 190 11.23 3.14 15.71
CA TYR A 190 9.99 2.41 15.46
C TYR A 190 9.96 1.93 14.01
N CYS A 191 10.47 0.74 13.79
CA CYS A 191 10.81 0.24 12.45
C CYS A 191 10.53 -1.25 12.30
N ALA A 192 10.55 -1.72 11.04
CA ALA A 192 10.70 -3.12 10.73
C ALA A 192 12.18 -3.52 10.87
N ASP A 193 12.44 -4.61 11.57
CA ASP A 193 13.78 -5.18 11.74
C ASP A 193 14.04 -6.37 10.80
N ARG A 194 13.02 -6.85 10.10
CA ARG A 194 13.13 -7.81 9.00
C ARG A 194 12.14 -7.46 7.90
N PHE A 195 12.62 -7.44 6.67
CA PHE A 195 11.79 -7.29 5.47
C PHE A 195 12.42 -8.13 4.35
N GLU A 196 11.72 -9.17 3.92
CA GLU A 196 12.24 -10.14 2.97
C GLU A 196 11.19 -10.56 1.96
N LEU A 197 11.61 -10.79 0.73
CA LEU A 197 10.84 -11.48 -0.31
C LEU A 197 11.46 -12.83 -0.55
N THR A 198 10.72 -13.91 -0.29
CA THR A 198 11.18 -15.27 -0.51
C THR A 198 11.06 -15.68 -1.98
N LYS A 199 11.75 -16.77 -2.34
CA LYS A 199 11.62 -17.37 -3.70
C LYS A 199 10.21 -17.88 -3.99
N ASP A 200 9.47 -18.24 -2.94
CA ASP A 200 8.08 -18.72 -3.01
C ASP A 200 7.07 -17.58 -3.01
N ARG A 201 7.53 -16.33 -3.27
CA ARG A 201 6.70 -15.11 -3.37
C ARG A 201 6.02 -14.70 -2.06
N ASN A 202 6.61 -15.04 -0.91
CA ASN A 202 6.11 -14.58 0.39
C ASN A 202 6.87 -13.34 0.82
N ILE A 203 6.15 -12.31 1.24
CA ILE A 203 6.72 -11.13 1.89
C ILE A 203 6.69 -11.39 3.39
N LEU A 204 7.86 -11.32 4.02
CA LEU A 204 8.04 -11.56 5.45
C LEU A 204 8.45 -10.25 6.13
N ILE A 205 7.67 -9.81 7.11
CA ILE A 205 7.92 -8.55 7.84
C ILE A 205 7.92 -8.84 9.34
N SER A 206 8.98 -8.39 10.05
CA SER A 206 9.02 -8.37 11.51
C SER A 206 9.09 -6.91 11.97
N PHE A 207 8.13 -6.46 12.78
CA PHE A 207 7.96 -5.03 13.10
C PHE A 207 7.43 -4.74 14.51
N ALA A 208 7.75 -5.59 15.48
CA ALA A 208 7.38 -5.37 16.88
C ALA A 208 7.87 -4.02 17.41
N LYS A 209 9.04 -3.56 16.96
CA LYS A 209 9.60 -2.26 17.36
C LYS A 209 8.67 -1.09 17.07
N ALA A 210 7.82 -1.16 16.05
CA ALA A 210 6.86 -0.12 15.71
C ALA A 210 5.85 0.13 16.83
N TYR A 211 5.56 -0.87 17.68
CA TYR A 211 4.65 -0.79 18.83
C TYR A 211 5.38 -0.52 20.15
N GLY A 212 6.70 -0.41 20.14
CA GLY A 212 7.49 -0.19 21.35
C GLY A 212 7.37 -1.35 22.34
N ILE A 213 6.99 -1.04 23.58
CA ILE A 213 6.90 -2.06 24.66
C ILE A 213 5.58 -2.86 24.65
N GLU A 214 4.62 -2.48 23.82
CA GLU A 214 3.29 -3.12 23.79
C GLU A 214 3.34 -4.49 23.12
N ALA A 215 4.27 -4.70 22.18
CA ALA A 215 4.46 -5.96 21.51
C ALA A 215 5.89 -6.48 21.67
N GLN A 216 6.02 -7.78 21.96
CA GLN A 216 7.31 -8.47 22.02
C GLN A 216 7.69 -9.06 20.66
N LYS A 217 6.67 -9.48 19.88
CA LYS A 217 6.84 -9.97 18.53
C LYS A 217 5.62 -9.56 17.69
N VAL A 218 5.87 -9.07 16.51
CA VAL A 218 4.88 -8.90 15.44
C VAL A 218 5.54 -9.39 14.18
N TYR A 219 4.99 -10.44 13.61
CA TYR A 219 5.49 -11.07 12.40
C TYR A 219 4.34 -11.23 11.44
N ARG A 220 4.51 -10.70 10.23
CA ARG A 220 3.54 -10.76 9.14
C ARG A 220 4.09 -11.53 7.97
N GLU A 221 3.26 -12.38 7.41
CA GLU A 221 3.50 -13.06 6.15
C GLU A 221 2.39 -12.69 5.16
N ILE A 222 2.78 -12.22 3.97
CA ILE A 222 1.85 -11.84 2.92
C ILE A 222 2.23 -12.61 1.66
N TRP A 223 1.26 -13.23 1.01
CA TRP A 223 1.46 -13.78 -0.32
C TRP A 223 0.25 -13.56 -1.22
N LEU A 224 0.56 -13.46 -2.52
CA LEU A 224 -0.40 -13.35 -3.58
C LEU A 224 -0.28 -14.59 -4.47
N ASP A 225 -1.37 -15.34 -4.58
CA ASP A 225 -1.43 -16.46 -5.53
C ASP A 225 -1.40 -15.90 -6.96
N GLU A 226 -0.36 -16.25 -7.71
CA GLU A 226 -0.11 -15.72 -9.05
C GLU A 226 -1.21 -16.08 -10.04
N ASN A 227 -1.83 -17.26 -9.88
CA ASN A 227 -2.81 -17.79 -10.82
C ASN A 227 -4.24 -17.34 -10.54
N THR A 228 -4.57 -17.12 -9.28
CA THR A 228 -5.94 -16.78 -8.87
C THR A 228 -6.09 -15.31 -8.45
N GLY A 229 -4.98 -14.63 -8.13
CA GLY A 229 -4.99 -13.30 -7.54
C GLY A 229 -5.44 -13.27 -6.07
N LYS A 230 -5.59 -14.44 -5.41
CA LYS A 230 -5.97 -14.48 -3.99
C LYS A 230 -4.83 -13.94 -3.13
N LEU A 231 -5.13 -12.93 -2.33
CA LEU A 231 -4.26 -12.43 -1.27
C LEU A 231 -4.47 -13.24 0.00
N THR A 232 -3.39 -13.55 0.70
CA THR A 232 -3.43 -14.07 2.07
C THR A 232 -2.45 -13.31 2.94
N VAL A 233 -2.90 -12.91 4.12
CA VAL A 233 -2.11 -12.23 5.15
C VAL A 233 -2.22 -13.03 6.44
N CYS A 234 -1.08 -13.39 7.01
CA CYS A 234 -1.00 -14.08 8.31
C CYS A 234 -0.18 -13.23 9.26
N ASP A 235 -0.74 -12.93 10.43
CA ASP A 235 -0.05 -12.24 11.50
C ASP A 235 0.13 -13.15 12.70
N TYR A 236 1.32 -13.08 13.32
CA TYR A 236 1.64 -13.70 14.58
C TYR A 236 2.12 -12.63 15.57
N ILE A 237 1.39 -12.45 16.66
CA ILE A 237 1.62 -11.37 17.60
C ILE A 237 1.85 -11.94 19.00
N GLN A 238 2.94 -11.52 19.64
CA GLN A 238 3.19 -11.73 21.06
C GLN A 238 3.13 -10.38 21.77
N CYS A 239 2.20 -10.24 22.69
CA CYS A 239 1.96 -9.02 23.46
C CYS A 239 1.80 -9.33 24.95
N ARG A 240 1.49 -8.32 25.75
CA ARG A 240 1.13 -8.53 27.16
C ARG A 240 -0.21 -9.29 27.25
N PRO A 241 -0.39 -10.14 28.25
CA PRO A 241 -1.67 -10.80 28.50
C PRO A 241 -2.80 -9.78 28.69
N GLY A 242 -3.98 -10.13 28.18
CA GLY A 242 -5.18 -9.27 28.29
C GLY A 242 -5.20 -8.05 27.37
N VAL A 243 -4.22 -7.90 26.49
CA VAL A 243 -4.23 -6.86 25.46
C VAL A 243 -5.13 -7.31 24.30
N GLU A 244 -6.08 -6.46 23.92
CA GLU A 244 -6.91 -6.69 22.73
C GLU A 244 -6.07 -6.50 21.47
N VAL A 245 -6.28 -7.35 20.50
CA VAL A 245 -5.62 -7.28 19.19
C VAL A 245 -6.69 -7.30 18.11
N HIS A 246 -6.57 -6.39 17.15
CA HIS A 246 -7.49 -6.30 16.02
C HIS A 246 -6.68 -6.28 14.72
N GLU A 247 -7.07 -7.09 13.76
CA GLU A 247 -6.69 -6.79 12.38
C GLU A 247 -7.47 -5.58 11.90
N ASN A 248 -6.77 -4.64 11.29
CA ASN A 248 -7.34 -3.39 10.83
C ASN A 248 -7.06 -3.23 9.34
N LEU A 249 -8.11 -3.07 8.56
CA LEU A 249 -8.06 -2.95 7.11
C LEU A 249 -8.87 -1.74 6.66
N VAL A 250 -8.39 -1.07 5.62
CA VAL A 250 -8.93 0.23 5.21
C VAL A 250 -9.26 0.22 3.72
N THR A 251 -10.43 0.76 3.39
CA THR A 251 -10.87 0.91 2.01
C THR A 251 -11.75 2.14 1.82
N ARG A 252 -11.69 2.72 0.61
CA ARG A 252 -12.62 3.76 0.16
C ARG A 252 -13.88 3.18 -0.48
N LEU A 253 -13.87 1.87 -0.76
CA LEU A 253 -14.97 1.21 -1.45
C LEU A 253 -16.12 0.90 -0.50
N PRO A 254 -17.35 0.80 -1.00
CA PRO A 254 -18.50 0.33 -0.23
C PRO A 254 -18.29 -1.08 0.31
N VAL A 255 -18.62 -1.29 1.57
CA VAL A 255 -18.46 -2.58 2.27
C VAL A 255 -19.74 -3.02 2.95
N SER A 256 -19.93 -4.32 3.07
CA SER A 256 -21.00 -4.94 3.87
C SER A 256 -20.51 -6.24 4.52
N VAL A 257 -21.01 -6.55 5.72
CA VAL A 257 -20.79 -7.86 6.34
C VAL A 257 -21.88 -8.81 5.86
N GLU A 258 -21.48 -9.94 5.30
CA GLU A 258 -22.35 -10.97 4.75
C GLU A 258 -21.84 -12.35 5.16
N ASN A 259 -22.63 -13.12 5.91
CA ASN A 259 -22.30 -14.49 6.31
C ASN A 259 -20.87 -14.66 6.85
N ASP A 260 -20.49 -13.92 7.87
CA ASP A 260 -19.16 -13.93 8.50
C ASP A 260 -17.98 -13.49 7.57
N SER A 261 -18.30 -12.85 6.46
CA SER A 261 -17.32 -12.30 5.52
C SER A 261 -17.63 -10.83 5.27
N VAL A 262 -16.65 -10.09 4.76
CA VAL A 262 -16.86 -8.72 4.28
C VAL A 262 -16.82 -8.72 2.76
N VAL A 263 -17.84 -8.16 2.15
CA VAL A 263 -17.87 -7.91 0.70
C VAL A 263 -17.48 -6.47 0.46
N ILE A 264 -16.44 -6.27 -0.31
CA ILE A 264 -15.94 -4.96 -0.76
C ILE A 264 -16.35 -4.81 -2.22
N ARG A 265 -17.09 -3.76 -2.56
CA ARG A 265 -17.65 -3.57 -3.90
C ARG A 265 -16.89 -2.50 -4.66
N GLY A 266 -16.19 -2.92 -5.70
CA GLY A 266 -15.57 -2.06 -6.69
C GLY A 266 -16.51 -1.76 -7.87
N GLU A 267 -16.01 -1.01 -8.85
CA GLU A 267 -16.77 -0.69 -10.07
C GLU A 267 -16.90 -1.89 -11.00
N LYS A 268 -15.83 -2.71 -11.12
CA LYS A 268 -15.77 -3.86 -12.04
C LYS A 268 -15.88 -5.20 -11.33
N HIS A 269 -15.37 -5.29 -10.12
CA HIS A 269 -15.22 -6.51 -9.35
C HIS A 269 -15.73 -6.33 -7.94
N CYS A 270 -16.04 -7.45 -7.29
CA CYS A 270 -16.21 -7.51 -5.84
C CYS A 270 -15.04 -8.30 -5.25
N ALA A 271 -14.67 -7.97 -4.02
CA ALA A 271 -13.73 -8.76 -3.25
C ALA A 271 -14.42 -9.31 -2.00
N ILE A 272 -14.19 -10.58 -1.71
CA ILE A 272 -14.66 -11.22 -0.49
C ILE A 272 -13.48 -11.40 0.45
N LEU A 273 -13.59 -10.76 1.61
CA LEU A 273 -12.65 -10.84 2.71
C LEU A 273 -13.21 -11.79 3.77
N HIS A 274 -12.45 -12.79 4.15
CA HIS A 274 -12.79 -13.69 5.25
C HIS A 274 -11.58 -13.97 6.13
N ALA A 275 -11.83 -14.28 7.39
CA ALA A 275 -10.80 -14.71 8.32
C ALA A 275 -10.85 -16.23 8.48
N GLU A 276 -9.69 -16.89 8.48
CA GLU A 276 -9.57 -18.34 8.66
C GLU A 276 -9.06 -18.64 10.07
N GLY A 277 -9.56 -19.73 10.66
CA GLY A 277 -8.98 -20.37 11.85
C GLY A 277 -9.67 -20.06 13.17
N ARG A 278 -9.99 -18.85 13.52
CA ARG A 278 -10.61 -18.49 14.81
C ARG A 278 -11.99 -17.88 14.63
N LYS A 279 -12.86 -18.06 15.62
CA LYS A 279 -14.14 -17.33 15.64
C LYS A 279 -13.87 -15.89 16.04
N GLY A 280 -14.36 -14.97 15.26
CA GLY A 280 -14.32 -13.53 15.48
C GLY A 280 -15.48 -12.88 14.74
N GLU A 281 -15.62 -11.59 14.87
CA GLU A 281 -16.64 -10.79 14.21
C GLU A 281 -16.00 -9.64 13.48
N PHE A 282 -16.42 -9.41 12.23
CA PHE A 282 -16.04 -8.23 11.50
C PHE A 282 -16.89 -7.03 11.95
N LYS A 283 -16.21 -5.94 12.27
CA LYS A 283 -16.83 -4.65 12.58
C LYS A 283 -16.42 -3.63 11.55
N ILE A 284 -17.36 -2.82 11.09
CA ILE A 284 -17.11 -1.75 10.13
C ILE A 284 -17.39 -0.41 10.81
N LYS A 285 -16.43 0.49 10.72
CA LYS A 285 -16.57 1.89 11.14
C LYS A 285 -16.29 2.79 9.94
N THR A 286 -17.19 3.70 9.62
CA THR A 286 -16.96 4.71 8.59
C THR A 286 -16.44 5.98 9.24
N VAL A 287 -15.37 6.55 8.72
CA VAL A 287 -14.72 7.77 9.19
C VAL A 287 -14.69 8.78 8.04
N GLU A 288 -15.11 9.99 8.32
CA GLU A 288 -14.95 11.11 7.38
C GLU A 288 -13.50 11.61 7.39
N HIS A 289 -12.93 11.78 6.22
CA HIS A 289 -11.56 12.21 6.01
C HIS A 289 -11.49 13.29 4.93
N LEU A 290 -10.78 14.38 5.21
CA LEU A 290 -10.41 15.38 4.20
C LEU A 290 -9.09 14.96 3.55
N ASN A 291 -9.15 14.61 2.27
CA ASN A 291 -7.94 14.25 1.53
C ASN A 291 -7.06 15.47 1.21
N HIS A 292 -5.92 15.25 0.56
CA HIS A 292 -4.97 16.31 0.25
C HIS A 292 -5.54 17.47 -0.59
N GLN A 293 -6.57 17.22 -1.37
CA GLN A 293 -7.27 18.24 -2.16
C GLN A 293 -8.42 18.94 -1.39
N GLY A 294 -8.59 18.65 -0.11
CA GLY A 294 -9.68 19.17 0.71
C GLY A 294 -11.06 18.58 0.35
N ILE A 295 -11.09 17.42 -0.31
CA ILE A 295 -12.33 16.72 -0.63
C ILE A 295 -12.66 15.77 0.53
N LEU A 296 -13.90 15.83 1.00
CA LEU A 296 -14.40 14.93 2.03
C LEU A 296 -14.64 13.54 1.43
N GLU A 297 -14.01 12.52 2.02
CA GLU A 297 -14.13 11.12 1.66
C GLU A 297 -14.64 10.30 2.86
N ASN A 298 -15.44 9.28 2.58
CA ASN A 298 -15.84 8.30 3.57
C ASN A 298 -14.89 7.11 3.50
N ILE A 299 -14.22 6.84 4.61
CA ILE A 299 -13.25 5.75 4.72
C ILE A 299 -13.87 4.65 5.59
N ASN A 300 -13.93 3.44 5.05
CA ASN A 300 -14.37 2.28 5.79
C ASN A 300 -13.17 1.58 6.43
N VAL A 301 -13.19 1.52 7.75
CA VAL A 301 -12.24 0.77 8.58
C VAL A 301 -12.91 -0.54 8.96
N ILE A 302 -12.34 -1.64 8.49
CA ILE A 302 -12.79 -3.01 8.73
C ILE A 302 -11.89 -3.57 9.82
N ARG A 303 -12.48 -3.99 10.95
CA ARG A 303 -11.76 -4.62 12.04
C ARG A 303 -12.20 -6.06 12.22
N TRP A 304 -11.22 -6.91 12.48
CA TRP A 304 -11.41 -8.28 12.91
C TRP A 304 -10.78 -8.45 14.28
N ASP A 305 -11.58 -8.83 15.28
CA ASP A 305 -11.10 -9.05 16.65
C ASP A 305 -10.35 -10.38 16.70
N VAL A 306 -9.06 -10.34 17.07
CA VAL A 306 -8.20 -11.51 17.20
C VAL A 306 -8.20 -11.96 18.65
N CYS A 307 -8.63 -13.21 18.92
CA CYS A 307 -8.56 -13.76 20.26
C CYS A 307 -7.09 -13.95 20.68
N CYS A 308 -6.71 -13.35 21.81
CA CYS A 308 -5.43 -13.63 22.45
C CYS A 308 -5.57 -14.86 23.36
N ASP A 309 -4.77 -15.89 23.10
CA ASP A 309 -4.64 -17.01 24.02
C ASP A 309 -3.67 -16.65 25.13
N GLU A 310 -4.05 -16.93 26.36
CA GLU A 310 -3.16 -16.86 27.52
C GLU A 310 -2.76 -18.28 27.91
N PRO A 311 -1.56 -18.77 27.49
CA PRO A 311 -1.07 -20.05 27.97
C PRO A 311 -1.01 -20.06 29.50
N GLN A 312 -1.51 -21.10 30.14
CA GLN A 312 -1.52 -21.20 31.62
C GLN A 312 -0.12 -20.89 32.18
N ASN A 313 -0.08 -19.93 33.12
CA ASN A 313 1.15 -19.43 33.73
C ASN A 313 2.14 -18.68 32.79
N SER A 314 1.73 -18.23 31.63
CA SER A 314 2.56 -17.40 30.74
C SER A 314 2.42 -15.91 31.07
N LYS A 315 3.53 -15.19 30.93
CA LYS A 315 3.56 -13.71 30.94
C LYS A 315 3.37 -13.11 29.53
N ILE A 316 2.99 -13.92 28.56
CA ILE A 316 2.89 -13.58 27.14
C ILE A 316 1.52 -13.98 26.66
N GLY A 317 0.79 -13.05 26.06
CA GLY A 317 -0.39 -13.29 25.26
C GLY A 317 0.01 -13.58 23.81
N ILE A 318 -0.65 -14.53 23.15
CA ILE A 318 -0.42 -14.88 21.76
C ILE A 318 -1.71 -14.66 20.97
N ALA A 319 -1.60 -13.91 19.89
CA ALA A 319 -2.66 -13.70 18.92
C ALA A 319 -2.18 -14.09 17.53
N ASP A 320 -2.93 -14.98 16.88
CA ASP A 320 -2.69 -15.38 15.50
C ASP A 320 -3.89 -15.02 14.65
N SER A 321 -3.65 -14.47 13.47
CA SER A 321 -4.70 -14.20 12.49
C SER A 321 -4.33 -14.74 11.12
N LYS A 322 -5.32 -15.08 10.32
CA LYS A 322 -5.17 -15.36 8.91
C LYS A 322 -6.35 -14.77 8.15
N ILE A 323 -6.06 -13.79 7.33
CA ILE A 323 -7.05 -13.09 6.51
C ILE A 323 -6.82 -13.43 5.04
N CYS A 324 -7.89 -13.73 4.34
CA CYS A 324 -7.88 -14.02 2.91
C CYS A 324 -8.81 -13.06 2.18
N LEU A 325 -8.34 -12.53 1.05
CA LEU A 325 -9.11 -11.70 0.14
C LEU A 325 -9.03 -12.27 -1.26
N HIS A 326 -10.16 -12.43 -1.93
CA HIS A 326 -10.20 -12.88 -3.31
C HIS A 326 -11.22 -12.09 -4.12
N ILE A 327 -10.87 -11.84 -5.39
CA ILE A 327 -11.72 -11.13 -6.35
C ILE A 327 -12.73 -12.10 -6.94
N THR A 328 -13.99 -11.72 -6.90
CA THR A 328 -15.11 -12.38 -7.59
C THR A 328 -15.53 -11.56 -8.81
N GLU A 329 -16.12 -12.24 -9.79
CA GLU A 329 -16.72 -11.59 -10.97
C GLU A 329 -18.04 -10.91 -10.63
#